data_4b0a4b534b4b482cba166d5f1c33c0c9
#
_entry.id   4b0a4b534b4b482cba166d5f1c33c0c9
#
_cell.length_a   1.000
_cell.length_b   1.000
_cell.length_c   1.000
_cell.angle_alpha   90.00
_cell.angle_beta   90.00
_cell.angle_gamma   90.00
#
_symmetry.space_group_name_H-M   'P 1'
#
loop_
_entity.id
_entity.type
_entity.pdbx_description
1 polymer ?
#
loop_
_entity_poly.entity_id
_entity_poly.type
_entity_poly.pdbx_seq_one_letter_code
_entity_poly.pdbx_strand_id
1 'polypeptide(L)'
;NTKKLVNYISKNEKISKDKLTIVEHQIINVFDIEVKSIETIIALRKSKNVRYIEPNGYNHYTNDQYQRSSSGCSKNGETINTAHYTTIAPNNAQVSWHFNKHNIQQAWNYSTGSGVTVGLIDTGVSESQQLLNSVGFNDGYSSGRFVQKYGTFIDSAWWWSSNYDGPHDKCGHGTAMASTIAAPRNDNGMPVGVAYNSNLVAYRAT
;
A
#
# COMPACT_ATOMS: atom_id res chain seq x y z
N ASN A 1 -13.20 -18.62 -15.36
CA ASN A 1 -12.25 -18.03 -16.33
C ASN A 1 -10.87 -18.68 -16.28
N THR A 2 -10.40 -19.18 -15.15
CA THR A 2 -9.13 -19.90 -14.98
C THR A 2 -8.99 -21.07 -15.95
N LYS A 3 -10.02 -21.92 -16.08
CA LYS A 3 -10.02 -23.05 -17.03
C LYS A 3 -9.73 -22.64 -18.49
N LYS A 4 -10.24 -21.47 -18.92
CA LYS A 4 -9.98 -20.96 -20.27
C LYS A 4 -8.52 -20.53 -20.43
N LEU A 5 -7.94 -19.88 -19.42
CA LEU A 5 -6.54 -19.47 -19.41
C LEU A 5 -5.61 -20.70 -19.39
N VAL A 6 -5.88 -21.68 -18.53
CA VAL A 6 -5.12 -22.94 -18.48
C VAL A 6 -5.12 -23.64 -19.84
N ASN A 7 -6.30 -23.74 -20.49
CA ASN A 7 -6.40 -24.30 -21.83
C ASN A 7 -5.57 -23.53 -22.86
N TYR A 8 -5.60 -22.20 -22.78
CA TYR A 8 -4.84 -21.35 -23.67
C TYR A 8 -3.33 -21.56 -23.48
N ILE A 9 -2.86 -21.56 -22.24
CA ILE A 9 -1.45 -21.77 -21.90
C ILE A 9 -1.00 -23.17 -22.35
N SER A 10 -1.75 -24.22 -22.02
CA SER A 10 -1.48 -25.60 -22.43
C SER A 10 -1.28 -25.71 -23.96
N LYS A 11 -2.13 -25.04 -24.72
CA LYS A 11 -2.04 -25.03 -26.18
C LYS A 11 -0.79 -24.30 -26.69
N ASN A 12 -0.46 -23.14 -26.12
CA ASN A 12 0.69 -22.34 -26.57
C ASN A 12 2.02 -22.97 -26.14
N GLU A 13 2.09 -23.52 -24.94
CA GLU A 13 3.27 -24.21 -24.43
C GLU A 13 3.44 -25.62 -25.01
N LYS A 14 2.43 -26.13 -25.73
CA LYS A 14 2.38 -27.52 -26.25
C LYS A 14 2.60 -28.58 -25.18
N ILE A 15 2.08 -28.31 -23.98
CA ILE A 15 2.17 -29.16 -22.79
C ILE A 15 0.76 -29.55 -22.39
N SER A 16 0.53 -30.83 -22.06
CA SER A 16 -0.76 -31.28 -21.57
C SER A 16 -1.07 -30.64 -20.20
N LYS A 17 -2.35 -30.41 -19.90
CA LYS A 17 -2.80 -29.66 -18.72
C LYS A 17 -2.38 -30.29 -17.40
N ASP A 18 -2.34 -31.63 -17.36
CA ASP A 18 -1.89 -32.41 -16.22
C ASP A 18 -0.40 -32.28 -15.91
N LYS A 19 0.38 -31.74 -16.87
CA LYS A 19 1.81 -31.45 -16.72
C LYS A 19 2.11 -29.99 -16.44
N LEU A 20 1.09 -29.12 -16.42
CA LEU A 20 1.28 -27.72 -16.03
C LEU A 20 1.30 -27.63 -14.49
N THR A 21 2.35 -27.03 -13.95
CA THR A 21 2.39 -26.70 -12.54
C THR A 21 1.55 -25.45 -12.32
N ILE A 22 0.45 -25.58 -11.58
CA ILE A 22 -0.50 -24.49 -11.27
C ILE A 22 -0.76 -24.48 -9.79
N VAL A 23 -0.59 -23.34 -9.15
CA VAL A 23 -0.98 -23.09 -7.76
C VAL A 23 -2.08 -22.04 -7.75
N GLU A 24 -3.29 -22.41 -7.38
CA GLU A 24 -4.42 -21.47 -7.22
C GLU A 24 -4.48 -20.93 -5.80
N HIS A 25 -4.58 -19.61 -5.67
CA HIS A 25 -4.79 -18.95 -4.40
C HIS A 25 -6.30 -18.79 -4.14
N GLN A 26 -6.81 -19.47 -3.11
CA GLN A 26 -8.26 -19.55 -2.86
C GLN A 26 -8.91 -18.22 -2.44
N ILE A 27 -8.14 -17.31 -1.86
CA ILE A 27 -8.66 -16.05 -1.30
C ILE A 27 -8.59 -14.89 -2.32
N ILE A 28 -7.65 -14.97 -3.25
CA ILE A 28 -7.42 -13.94 -4.26
C ILE A 28 -7.49 -14.57 -5.64
N ASN A 29 -7.95 -13.80 -6.65
CA ASN A 29 -8.03 -14.28 -8.04
C ASN A 29 -6.64 -14.26 -8.71
N VAL A 30 -5.68 -14.95 -8.11
CA VAL A 30 -4.30 -15.10 -8.58
C VAL A 30 -4.00 -16.59 -8.69
N PHE A 31 -3.22 -16.97 -9.66
CA PHE A 31 -2.62 -18.29 -9.73
C PHE A 31 -1.20 -18.20 -10.27
N ASP A 32 -0.32 -19.02 -9.73
CA ASP A 32 1.04 -19.18 -10.22
C ASP A 32 1.05 -20.31 -11.24
N ILE A 33 1.77 -20.08 -12.32
CA ILE A 33 1.90 -21.07 -13.38
C ILE A 33 3.30 -21.02 -14.00
N GLU A 34 3.89 -22.18 -14.23
CA GLU A 34 5.14 -22.27 -14.95
C GLU A 34 4.90 -22.11 -16.45
N VAL A 35 5.60 -21.13 -17.06
CA VAL A 35 5.56 -20.83 -18.49
C VAL A 35 6.98 -20.77 -19.01
N LYS A 36 7.26 -21.47 -20.12
CA LYS A 36 8.60 -21.57 -20.72
C LYS A 36 8.80 -20.63 -21.91
N SER A 37 7.71 -20.30 -22.60
CA SER A 37 7.75 -19.44 -23.80
C SER A 37 7.44 -17.99 -23.47
N ILE A 38 8.30 -17.09 -23.92
CA ILE A 38 8.08 -15.65 -23.81
C ILE A 38 6.87 -15.21 -24.65
N GLU A 39 6.59 -15.89 -25.75
CA GLU A 39 5.42 -15.63 -26.61
C GLU A 39 4.13 -15.88 -25.86
N THR A 40 4.07 -16.89 -25.02
CA THR A 40 2.93 -17.14 -24.13
C THR A 40 2.73 -16.00 -23.15
N ILE A 41 3.81 -15.48 -22.53
CA ILE A 41 3.74 -14.34 -21.63
C ILE A 41 3.23 -13.08 -22.35
N ILE A 42 3.76 -12.79 -23.54
CA ILE A 42 3.34 -11.64 -24.34
C ILE A 42 1.85 -11.75 -24.72
N ALA A 43 1.42 -12.94 -25.11
CA ALA A 43 0.03 -13.17 -25.48
C ALA A 43 -0.93 -13.06 -24.27
N LEU A 44 -0.53 -13.55 -23.12
CA LEU A 44 -1.29 -13.41 -21.88
C LEU A 44 -1.42 -11.94 -21.44
N ARG A 45 -0.36 -11.14 -21.55
CA ARG A 45 -0.40 -9.69 -21.25
C ARG A 45 -1.37 -8.91 -22.13
N LYS A 46 -1.60 -9.38 -23.35
CA LYS A 46 -2.58 -8.79 -24.28
C LYS A 46 -4.01 -9.27 -24.02
N SER A 47 -4.20 -10.28 -23.19
CA SER A 47 -5.52 -10.86 -22.92
C SER A 47 -6.34 -9.96 -22.00
N LYS A 48 -7.58 -9.66 -22.39
CA LYS A 48 -8.55 -8.94 -21.56
C LYS A 48 -8.96 -9.71 -20.28
N ASN A 49 -8.64 -10.99 -20.19
CA ASN A 49 -8.94 -11.85 -19.04
C ASN A 49 -7.81 -11.87 -18.01
N VAL A 50 -6.68 -11.25 -18.30
CA VAL A 50 -5.52 -11.17 -17.41
C VAL A 50 -5.33 -9.71 -17.01
N ARG A 51 -5.33 -9.45 -15.72
CA ARG A 51 -5.18 -8.10 -15.18
C ARG A 51 -3.72 -7.66 -15.15
N TYR A 52 -2.84 -8.55 -14.70
CA TYR A 52 -1.38 -8.35 -14.69
C TYR A 52 -0.67 -9.69 -14.68
N ILE A 53 0.61 -9.69 -15.03
CA ILE A 53 1.51 -10.84 -14.94
C ILE A 53 2.83 -10.33 -14.37
N GLU A 54 3.33 -11.02 -13.38
CA GLU A 54 4.63 -10.79 -12.78
C GLU A 54 5.36 -12.12 -12.55
N PRO A 55 6.70 -12.15 -12.57
CA PRO A 55 7.45 -13.33 -12.20
C PRO A 55 7.22 -13.69 -10.73
N ASN A 56 7.00 -14.96 -10.43
CA ASN A 56 6.94 -15.44 -9.05
C ASN A 56 8.31 -15.24 -8.38
N GLY A 57 8.32 -14.71 -7.16
CA GLY A 57 9.56 -14.41 -6.44
C GLY A 57 10.33 -13.20 -6.98
N TYR A 58 9.74 -12.41 -7.86
CA TYR A 58 10.36 -11.18 -8.34
C TYR A 58 10.43 -10.14 -7.21
N ASN A 59 11.63 -9.95 -6.69
CA ASN A 59 11.91 -8.88 -5.74
C ASN A 59 12.41 -7.65 -6.48
N HIS A 60 11.58 -6.63 -6.62
CA HIS A 60 11.96 -5.34 -7.23
C HIS A 60 13.15 -4.66 -6.55
N TYR A 61 13.48 -5.08 -5.33
CA TYR A 61 14.41 -4.41 -4.43
C TYR A 61 15.66 -5.22 -4.09
N THR A 62 15.84 -6.38 -4.68
CA THR A 62 17.09 -7.14 -4.55
C THR A 62 18.08 -6.78 -5.66
N ASN A 63 18.45 -5.52 -5.75
CA ASN A 63 19.79 -5.20 -6.19
C ASN A 63 20.67 -5.39 -4.96
N ASP A 64 21.53 -6.40 -4.96
CA ASP A 64 22.43 -6.74 -3.83
C ASP A 64 23.35 -5.59 -3.39
N GLN A 65 23.38 -4.50 -4.14
CA GLN A 65 24.10 -3.26 -3.80
C GLN A 65 23.31 -2.30 -2.89
N TYR A 66 22.00 -2.42 -2.79
CA TYR A 66 21.24 -1.71 -1.79
C TYR A 66 21.08 -2.61 -0.57
N GLN A 67 22.07 -2.56 0.31
CA GLN A 67 21.86 -3.04 1.67
C GLN A 67 20.52 -2.45 2.14
N ARG A 68 19.63 -3.30 2.64
CA ARG A 68 18.41 -2.89 3.36
C ARG A 68 18.84 -2.17 4.65
N SER A 69 19.51 -1.03 4.50
CA SER A 69 20.13 -0.35 5.62
C SER A 69 19.15 0.47 6.43
N SER A 70 17.91 0.61 5.99
CA SER A 70 16.87 1.15 6.87
C SER A 70 15.48 0.75 6.38
N SER A 71 14.78 0.02 7.22
CA SER A 71 13.32 -0.18 7.15
C SER A 71 12.53 1.13 7.37
N GLY A 72 13.17 2.28 7.44
CA GLY A 72 12.57 3.53 7.89
C GLY A 72 12.38 3.61 9.42
N CYS A 73 12.70 2.51 10.14
CA CYS A 73 12.61 2.48 11.58
C CYS A 73 13.67 3.33 12.25
N SER A 74 13.31 3.93 13.39
CA SER A 74 14.23 4.72 14.23
C SER A 74 14.88 5.91 13.51
N LYS A 75 14.28 6.40 12.45
CA LYS A 75 14.71 7.66 11.84
C LYS A 75 14.29 8.81 12.75
N ASN A 76 15.25 9.61 13.17
CA ASN A 76 14.95 10.89 13.82
C ASN A 76 14.23 11.81 12.83
N GLY A 77 13.26 12.58 13.34
CA GLY A 77 12.63 13.62 12.54
C GLY A 77 13.68 14.63 12.06
N GLU A 78 13.70 14.87 10.77
CA GLU A 78 14.56 15.91 10.18
C GLU A 78 13.82 17.25 10.19
N THR A 79 14.59 18.34 10.23
CA THR A 79 14.00 19.67 10.05
C THR A 79 13.38 19.75 8.66
N ILE A 80 12.09 20.13 8.63
CA ILE A 80 11.35 20.24 7.37
C ILE A 80 11.95 21.35 6.53
N ASN A 81 12.41 21.00 5.32
CA ASN A 81 12.89 21.98 4.36
C ASN A 81 11.67 22.54 3.60
N THR A 82 11.48 23.86 3.68
CA THR A 82 10.38 24.57 3.01
C THR A 82 10.39 24.43 1.49
N ALA A 83 11.52 24.10 0.88
CA ALA A 83 11.62 23.80 -0.54
C ALA A 83 10.97 22.46 -0.94
N HIS A 84 10.68 21.58 0.04
CA HIS A 84 10.14 20.26 -0.22
C HIS A 84 8.60 20.19 -0.19
N TYR A 85 7.94 21.31 0.07
CA TYR A 85 6.47 21.37 0.06
C TYR A 85 5.95 22.72 -0.41
N THR A 86 4.70 22.73 -0.82
CA THR A 86 3.88 23.92 -1.03
C THR A 86 2.65 23.84 -0.13
N THR A 87 1.91 24.94 0.00
CA THR A 87 0.65 24.92 0.75
C THR A 87 -0.54 25.10 -0.19
N ILE A 88 -1.70 24.57 0.19
CA ILE A 88 -2.94 24.74 -0.55
C ILE A 88 -3.95 25.56 0.25
N ALA A 89 -4.52 26.57 -0.41
CA ALA A 89 -5.58 27.39 0.17
C ALA A 89 -6.88 26.57 0.33
N PRO A 90 -7.76 26.95 1.28
CA PRO A 90 -7.60 28.06 2.23
C PRO A 90 -6.88 27.65 3.52
N ASN A 91 -6.66 26.37 3.78
CA ASN A 91 -6.26 25.81 5.08
C ASN A 91 -4.75 25.74 5.29
N ASN A 92 -3.95 26.03 4.28
CA ASN A 92 -2.49 25.89 4.30
C ASN A 92 -1.96 24.47 4.55
N ALA A 93 -2.76 23.42 4.28
CA ALA A 93 -2.29 22.06 4.30
C ALA A 93 -1.06 21.90 3.40
N GLN A 94 -0.05 21.19 3.86
CA GLN A 94 1.21 21.04 3.14
C GLN A 94 1.10 19.95 2.08
N VAL A 95 1.55 20.25 0.88
CA VAL A 95 1.62 19.36 -0.26
C VAL A 95 3.08 19.08 -0.59
N SER A 96 3.51 17.86 -0.43
CA SER A 96 4.88 17.46 -0.72
C SER A 96 5.23 17.62 -2.21
N TRP A 97 6.49 17.89 -2.52
CA TRP A 97 6.99 18.16 -3.87
C TRP A 97 6.60 17.09 -4.91
N HIS A 98 6.53 15.83 -4.51
CA HIS A 98 6.19 14.73 -5.40
C HIS A 98 4.73 14.76 -5.87
N PHE A 99 3.81 15.41 -5.15
CA PHE A 99 2.43 15.57 -5.57
C PHE A 99 2.33 16.34 -6.89
N ASN A 100 3.12 17.41 -7.03
CA ASN A 100 3.19 18.17 -8.28
C ASN A 100 3.79 17.33 -9.42
N LYS A 101 4.84 16.55 -9.11
CA LYS A 101 5.49 15.68 -10.09
C LYS A 101 4.56 14.59 -10.64
N HIS A 102 3.63 14.11 -9.82
CA HIS A 102 2.68 13.06 -10.18
C HIS A 102 1.27 13.58 -10.50
N ASN A 103 1.09 14.89 -10.60
CA ASN A 103 -0.20 15.53 -10.87
C ASN A 103 -1.31 15.14 -9.88
N ILE A 104 -0.97 14.91 -8.61
CA ILE A 104 -1.93 14.47 -7.59
C ILE A 104 -3.00 15.53 -7.36
N GLN A 105 -2.63 16.81 -7.32
CA GLN A 105 -3.59 17.90 -7.12
C GLN A 105 -4.61 17.99 -8.25
N GLN A 106 -4.22 17.72 -9.50
CA GLN A 106 -5.13 17.65 -10.64
C GLN A 106 -6.06 16.43 -10.53
N ALA A 107 -5.54 15.30 -10.02
CA ALA A 107 -6.34 14.09 -9.81
C ALA A 107 -7.46 14.31 -8.77
N TRP A 108 -7.27 15.22 -7.81
CA TRP A 108 -8.31 15.58 -6.83
C TRP A 108 -9.57 16.23 -7.44
N ASN A 109 -9.48 16.76 -8.66
CA ASN A 109 -10.65 17.22 -9.40
C ASN A 109 -11.59 16.07 -9.80
N TYR A 110 -11.10 14.86 -9.80
CA TYR A 110 -11.86 13.65 -10.17
C TYR A 110 -12.19 12.78 -8.95
N SER A 111 -11.25 12.63 -8.03
CA SER A 111 -11.44 11.83 -6.82
C SER A 111 -10.44 12.21 -5.72
N THR A 112 -10.93 12.23 -4.49
CA THR A 112 -10.13 12.42 -3.27
C THR A 112 -10.14 11.19 -2.38
N GLY A 113 -10.69 10.06 -2.88
CA GLY A 113 -10.81 8.80 -2.16
C GLY A 113 -12.08 8.67 -1.30
N SER A 114 -13.06 9.60 -1.42
CA SER A 114 -14.30 9.52 -0.64
C SER A 114 -15.04 8.21 -0.89
N GLY A 115 -15.48 7.55 0.20
CA GLY A 115 -16.18 6.26 0.16
C GLY A 115 -15.27 5.04 -0.07
N VAL A 116 -13.97 5.24 -0.29
CA VAL A 116 -12.99 4.15 -0.45
C VAL A 116 -12.34 3.83 0.89
N THR A 117 -12.12 2.56 1.18
CA THR A 117 -11.35 2.11 2.34
C THR A 117 -10.00 1.56 1.85
N VAL A 118 -8.91 2.12 2.37
CA VAL A 118 -7.54 1.66 2.09
C VAL A 118 -7.07 0.78 3.24
N GLY A 119 -6.62 -0.43 2.93
CA GLY A 119 -5.93 -1.31 3.86
C GLY A 119 -4.42 -1.07 3.82
N LEU A 120 -3.81 -0.81 4.96
CA LEU A 120 -2.36 -0.67 5.14
C LEU A 120 -1.84 -1.78 6.05
N ILE A 121 -0.94 -2.61 5.56
CA ILE A 121 -0.23 -3.61 6.36
C ILE A 121 1.22 -3.14 6.48
N ASP A 122 1.61 -2.73 7.68
CA ASP A 122 2.92 -2.09 7.93
C ASP A 122 3.32 -2.23 9.41
N THR A 123 4.16 -1.36 9.92
CA THR A 123 4.67 -1.36 11.30
C THR A 123 3.67 -0.82 12.34
N GLY A 124 2.44 -0.52 11.92
CA GLY A 124 1.40 0.08 12.76
C GLY A 124 1.20 1.57 12.50
N VAL A 125 0.35 2.21 13.30
CA VAL A 125 0.10 3.65 13.25
C VAL A 125 0.15 4.23 14.66
N SER A 126 0.97 5.25 14.86
CA SER A 126 1.17 5.91 16.16
C SER A 126 -0.14 6.51 16.70
N GLU A 127 -0.37 6.34 18.00
CA GLU A 127 -1.48 7.00 18.69
C GLU A 127 -1.25 8.50 18.88
N SER A 128 0.02 8.91 18.99
CA SER A 128 0.38 10.30 19.20
C SER A 128 0.24 11.15 17.93
N GLN A 129 0.05 10.51 16.76
CA GLN A 129 -0.19 11.25 15.52
C GLN A 129 -1.63 11.73 15.45
N GLN A 130 -1.83 13.01 15.79
CA GLN A 130 -3.15 13.62 15.95
C GLN A 130 -4.04 13.49 14.71
N LEU A 131 -3.49 13.68 13.52
CA LEU A 131 -4.24 13.61 12.26
C LEU A 131 -4.55 12.17 11.82
N LEU A 132 -4.05 11.17 12.51
CA LEU A 132 -4.35 9.75 12.28
C LEU A 132 -5.08 9.10 13.47
N ASN A 133 -5.74 9.88 14.30
CA ASN A 133 -6.65 9.40 15.33
C ASN A 133 -8.12 9.66 14.93
N SER A 134 -9.06 9.12 15.69
CA SER A 134 -10.49 9.18 15.37
C SER A 134 -11.05 10.61 15.25
N VAL A 135 -10.47 11.58 15.95
CA VAL A 135 -10.90 12.98 15.92
C VAL A 135 -10.20 13.74 14.79
N GLY A 136 -8.86 13.75 14.80
CA GLY A 136 -8.08 14.53 13.85
C GLY A 136 -8.14 14.00 12.41
N PHE A 137 -8.56 12.75 12.22
CA PHE A 137 -8.72 12.17 10.89
C PHE A 137 -9.81 12.84 10.04
N ASN A 138 -10.71 13.58 10.69
CA ASN A 138 -11.76 14.35 10.04
C ASN A 138 -11.52 15.87 10.13
N ASP A 139 -10.28 16.31 10.25
CA ASP A 139 -9.90 17.71 10.33
C ASP A 139 -10.00 18.41 8.96
N GLY A 140 -10.31 19.69 8.97
CA GLY A 140 -10.35 20.54 7.79
C GLY A 140 -11.40 20.12 6.76
N TYR A 141 -10.96 19.84 5.54
CA TYR A 141 -11.85 19.44 4.42
C TYR A 141 -12.12 17.95 4.36
N SER A 142 -11.60 17.18 5.29
CA SER A 142 -11.86 15.75 5.38
C SER A 142 -12.96 15.51 6.41
N SER A 143 -14.01 14.77 6.05
CA SER A 143 -15.14 14.47 6.95
C SER A 143 -15.80 13.14 6.61
N GLY A 144 -16.53 12.59 7.59
CA GLY A 144 -17.35 11.39 7.41
C GLY A 144 -16.55 10.12 7.16
N ARG A 145 -15.28 10.08 7.58
CA ARG A 145 -14.37 8.95 7.39
C ARG A 145 -13.88 8.38 8.73
N PHE A 146 -13.34 7.20 8.69
CA PHE A 146 -12.83 6.53 9.88
C PHE A 146 -11.39 6.03 9.68
N VAL A 147 -10.70 5.89 10.80
CA VAL A 147 -9.44 5.16 10.91
C VAL A 147 -9.60 4.03 11.92
N GLN A 148 -9.23 2.82 11.53
CA GLN A 148 -9.20 1.64 12.39
C GLN A 148 -7.78 1.08 12.42
N LYS A 149 -7.33 0.67 13.59
CA LYS A 149 -5.96 0.18 13.82
C LYS A 149 -6.01 -1.19 14.47
N TYR A 150 -5.38 -2.16 13.86
CA TYR A 150 -5.32 -3.54 14.31
C TYR A 150 -3.88 -4.01 14.44
N GLY A 151 -3.60 -4.75 15.50
CA GLY A 151 -2.35 -5.49 15.61
C GLY A 151 -2.55 -6.92 15.13
N THR A 152 -1.68 -7.37 14.27
CA THR A 152 -1.61 -8.77 13.82
C THR A 152 -0.36 -9.46 14.34
N PHE A 153 0.50 -8.71 15.01
CA PHE A 153 1.77 -9.16 15.52
C PHE A 153 1.69 -9.46 17.02
N ILE A 154 2.22 -10.59 17.42
CA ILE A 154 2.41 -10.97 18.82
C ILE A 154 3.89 -10.81 19.10
N ASP A 155 4.25 -9.87 19.96
CA ASP A 155 5.63 -9.57 20.33
C ASP A 155 6.23 -10.68 21.21
N SER A 156 6.38 -11.85 20.62
CA SER A 156 7.03 -12.98 21.26
C SER A 156 7.62 -13.93 20.21
N ALA A 157 8.85 -14.34 20.45
CA ALA A 157 9.51 -15.40 19.67
C ALA A 157 8.86 -16.78 19.89
N TRP A 158 7.92 -16.90 20.83
CA TRP A 158 7.31 -18.16 21.22
C TRP A 158 5.88 -18.24 20.68
N TRP A 159 5.59 -19.23 19.86
CA TRP A 159 4.29 -19.45 19.23
C TRP A 159 3.11 -19.66 20.20
N TRP A 160 3.38 -19.95 21.47
CA TRP A 160 2.36 -20.06 22.53
C TRP A 160 2.17 -18.78 23.35
N SER A 161 2.90 -17.73 23.06
CA SER A 161 2.71 -16.45 23.76
C SER A 161 1.47 -15.75 23.23
N SER A 162 0.59 -15.36 24.14
CA SER A 162 -0.61 -14.57 23.86
C SER A 162 -0.40 -13.08 24.08
N ASN A 163 0.84 -12.61 24.24
CA ASN A 163 1.12 -11.20 24.46
C ASN A 163 0.86 -10.41 23.18
N TYR A 164 -0.22 -9.68 23.19
CA TYR A 164 -0.60 -8.78 22.12
C TYR A 164 0.02 -7.39 22.38
N ASP A 165 0.82 -6.93 21.43
CA ASP A 165 1.58 -5.68 21.56
C ASP A 165 0.83 -4.46 20.98
N GLY A 166 -0.40 -4.64 20.56
CA GLY A 166 -1.27 -3.59 20.03
C GLY A 166 -0.94 -3.13 18.61
N PRO A 167 -1.72 -2.18 18.09
CA PRO A 167 -1.58 -1.69 16.72
C PRO A 167 -0.58 -0.53 16.58
N HIS A 168 0.11 -0.16 17.69
CA HIS A 168 0.93 1.05 17.73
C HIS A 168 2.22 0.89 16.95
N ASP A 169 2.56 1.94 16.22
CA ASP A 169 3.81 1.99 15.47
C ASP A 169 5.00 2.21 16.39
N LYS A 170 5.87 1.23 16.48
CA LYS A 170 7.15 1.33 17.21
C LYS A 170 8.33 1.72 16.32
N CYS A 171 8.09 1.82 15.01
CA CYS A 171 9.11 2.05 14.00
C CYS A 171 9.04 3.44 13.39
N GLY A 172 7.82 3.98 13.19
CA GLY A 172 7.55 5.24 12.50
C GLY A 172 7.21 5.07 11.02
N HIS A 173 7.58 3.95 10.39
CA HIS A 173 7.37 3.74 8.96
C HIS A 173 5.88 3.65 8.60
N GLY A 174 5.11 2.82 9.29
CA GLY A 174 3.67 2.66 9.04
C GLY A 174 2.88 3.96 9.25
N THR A 175 3.27 4.77 10.23
CA THR A 175 2.68 6.09 10.46
C THR A 175 2.97 7.04 9.29
N ALA A 176 4.19 7.04 8.77
CA ALA A 176 4.56 7.84 7.59
C ALA A 176 3.79 7.39 6.35
N MET A 177 3.65 6.07 6.13
CA MET A 177 2.87 5.52 5.02
C MET A 177 1.39 5.85 5.16
N ALA A 178 0.79 5.69 6.34
CA ALA A 178 -0.59 6.07 6.62
C ALA A 178 -0.85 7.56 6.34
N SER A 179 0.09 8.42 6.74
CA SER A 179 0.03 9.87 6.48
C SER A 179 0.07 10.17 4.99
N THR A 180 0.99 9.55 4.26
CA THR A 180 1.11 9.72 2.80
C THR A 180 -0.15 9.29 2.05
N ILE A 181 -0.82 8.24 2.54
CA ILE A 181 -2.05 7.72 1.94
C ILE A 181 -3.23 8.63 2.26
N ALA A 182 -3.50 8.90 3.55
CA ALA A 182 -4.82 9.33 4.01
C ALA A 182 -4.81 10.46 5.05
N ALA A 183 -3.69 11.14 5.32
CA ALA A 183 -3.72 12.29 6.20
C ALA A 183 -4.75 13.32 5.68
N PRO A 184 -5.56 13.95 6.56
CA PRO A 184 -6.63 14.87 6.15
C PRO A 184 -6.06 16.10 5.46
N ARG A 185 -6.89 16.72 4.62
CA ARG A 185 -6.64 18.09 4.17
C ARG A 185 -7.00 19.05 5.32
N ASN A 186 -6.09 19.17 6.23
CA ASN A 186 -6.24 19.72 7.57
C ASN A 186 -6.16 21.24 7.60
N ASP A 187 -6.57 21.81 8.75
CA ASP A 187 -6.49 23.26 9.05
C ASP A 187 -5.21 23.64 9.83
N ASN A 188 -4.32 22.68 10.08
CA ASN A 188 -3.18 22.84 10.98
C ASN A 188 -1.86 23.07 10.25
N GLY A 189 -1.87 23.27 8.93
CA GLY A 189 -0.65 23.40 8.15
C GLY A 189 0.25 22.16 8.14
N MET A 190 -0.35 20.97 8.29
CA MET A 190 0.34 19.68 8.30
C MET A 190 0.25 19.01 6.92
N PRO A 191 1.11 18.02 6.62
CA PRO A 191 1.06 17.30 5.36
C PRO A 191 -0.30 16.65 5.09
N VAL A 192 -0.72 16.67 3.83
CA VAL A 192 -1.95 16.04 3.33
C VAL A 192 -1.63 14.73 2.62
N GLY A 193 -2.50 13.74 2.75
CA GLY A 193 -2.39 12.47 2.04
C GLY A 193 -2.94 12.51 0.60
N VAL A 194 -2.51 11.58 -0.22
CA VAL A 194 -2.95 11.46 -1.63
C VAL A 194 -4.46 11.25 -1.72
N ALA A 195 -5.02 10.41 -0.87
CA ALA A 195 -6.44 10.09 -0.78
C ALA A 195 -7.05 10.64 0.53
N TYR A 196 -6.96 11.95 0.72
CA TYR A 196 -7.28 12.61 1.99
C TYR A 196 -8.74 12.46 2.45
N ASN A 197 -9.61 11.89 1.63
CA ASN A 197 -11.00 11.56 1.98
C ASN A 197 -11.29 10.06 2.04
N SER A 198 -10.26 9.19 1.92
CA SER A 198 -10.45 7.76 2.11
C SER A 198 -10.54 7.37 3.59
N ASN A 199 -11.24 6.27 3.88
CA ASN A 199 -11.09 5.56 5.14
C ASN A 199 -9.73 4.85 5.18
N LEU A 200 -9.24 4.58 6.39
CA LEU A 200 -8.00 3.85 6.60
C LEU A 200 -8.21 2.69 7.57
N VAL A 201 -7.77 1.51 7.18
CA VAL A 201 -7.67 0.34 8.06
C VAL A 201 -6.22 -0.10 8.10
N ALA A 202 -5.57 0.10 9.22
CA ALA A 202 -4.15 -0.19 9.39
C ALA A 202 -3.96 -1.47 10.21
N TYR A 203 -3.12 -2.35 9.69
CA TYR A 203 -2.72 -3.59 10.37
C TYR A 203 -1.22 -3.54 10.67
N ARG A 204 -0.89 -3.67 11.93
CA ARG A 204 0.50 -3.86 12.33
C ARG A 204 0.89 -5.32 12.13
N ALA A 205 1.83 -5.59 11.23
CA ALA A 205 2.30 -6.93 10.87
C ALA A 205 3.78 -7.19 11.26
N THR A 206 4.51 -6.14 11.69
CA THR A 206 5.93 -6.22 12.09
C THR A 206 6.22 -5.30 13.27
#